data_94b609dccc7bd8e9cbf352a55a32ae00
#
_entry.id   94b609dccc7bd8e9cbf352a55a32ae00
#
_cell.length_a   1.000
_cell.length_b   1.000
_cell.length_c   1.000
_cell.angle_alpha   90.00
_cell.angle_beta   90.00
_cell.angle_gamma   90.00
#
_symmetry.space_group_name_H-M   'P 1'
#
loop_
_entity.id
_entity.type
_entity.pdbx_description
1 polymer ?
#
loop_
_entity_poly.entity_id
_entity_poly.type
_entity_poly.pdbx_seq_one_letter_code
_entity_poly.pdbx_strand_id
1 'polypeptide(L)'
;MQENSRYRVFIVDDHPVVRDGLKNLIEQEEDLVVCGEAADAATALQTIPETSPDIALVDLSLEHSSGLELVKEIRDQYPELPVVVLSMHDELVYGERAVRSGARGYLMKGESSQRVVSAIRSVLQGEVFLSERLMGQIASRLSHAKTTRPPIERLSDRELEVFQMLGQGTSTTAIAEKLNLSVKTVQMYVARAKEKFGVTSARELMREAVRWDEAQVK
;
A
#
# COMPACT_ATOMS: atom_id res chain seq x y z
N MET A 1 -30.29 23.32 13.61
CA MET A 1 -28.87 23.50 13.29
C MET A 1 -28.29 22.12 13.31
N GLN A 2 -28.04 21.51 12.14
CA GLN A 2 -27.27 20.26 12.05
C GLN A 2 -25.85 20.65 12.49
N GLU A 3 -25.34 20.06 13.56
CA GLU A 3 -23.92 20.05 13.83
C GLU A 3 -23.24 19.50 12.58
N ASN A 4 -22.41 20.30 11.96
CA ASN A 4 -21.63 19.91 10.78
C ASN A 4 -20.58 18.93 11.30
N SER A 5 -20.96 17.66 11.43
CA SER A 5 -20.06 16.59 11.89
C SER A 5 -19.00 16.40 10.81
N ARG A 6 -17.77 16.83 11.10
CA ARG A 6 -16.63 16.62 10.20
C ARG A 6 -16.30 15.14 10.11
N TYR A 7 -15.96 14.65 8.92
CA TYR A 7 -15.48 13.30 8.73
C TYR A 7 -14.11 13.11 9.38
N ARG A 8 -13.95 12.02 10.07
CA ARG A 8 -12.80 11.68 10.91
C ARG A 8 -11.79 10.86 10.10
N VAL A 9 -10.64 11.41 9.80
CA VAL A 9 -9.58 10.78 9.01
C VAL A 9 -8.48 10.25 9.92
N PHE A 10 -8.10 9.00 9.74
CA PHE A 10 -6.96 8.38 10.42
C PHE A 10 -5.80 8.23 9.45
N ILE A 11 -4.57 8.56 9.85
CA ILE A 11 -3.39 8.55 8.99
C ILE A 11 -2.40 7.50 9.48
N VAL A 12 -1.93 6.63 8.57
CA VAL A 12 -0.87 5.65 8.85
C VAL A 12 0.26 5.83 7.84
N ASP A 13 1.40 6.33 8.31
CA ASP A 13 2.61 6.55 7.50
C ASP A 13 3.81 6.60 8.45
N ASP A 14 4.92 5.94 8.14
CA ASP A 14 6.11 5.92 8.99
C ASP A 14 6.95 7.21 8.89
N HIS A 15 6.71 8.04 7.85
CA HIS A 15 7.41 9.31 7.63
C HIS A 15 6.71 10.48 8.33
N PRO A 16 7.28 11.08 9.40
CA PRO A 16 6.65 12.18 10.14
C PRO A 16 6.27 13.37 9.26
N VAL A 17 7.17 13.75 8.32
CA VAL A 17 6.93 14.90 7.42
C VAL A 17 5.72 14.68 6.52
N VAL A 18 5.48 13.44 6.08
CA VAL A 18 4.30 13.09 5.26
C VAL A 18 3.03 13.17 6.11
N ARG A 19 3.05 12.63 7.35
CA ARG A 19 1.91 12.74 8.26
C ARG A 19 1.56 14.18 8.56
N ASP A 20 2.56 15.02 8.90
CA ASP A 20 2.35 16.45 9.14
C ASP A 20 1.78 17.16 7.90
N GLY A 21 2.27 16.82 6.70
CA GLY A 21 1.77 17.36 5.45
C GLY A 21 0.31 16.98 5.19
N LEU A 22 -0.05 15.70 5.37
CA LEU A 22 -1.43 15.22 5.22
C LEU A 22 -2.36 15.83 6.26
N LYS A 23 -1.91 15.94 7.52
CA LYS A 23 -2.68 16.59 8.58
C LYS A 23 -2.98 18.05 8.25
N ASN A 24 -1.97 18.82 7.87
CA ASN A 24 -2.17 20.20 7.46
C ASN A 24 -3.12 20.33 6.28
N LEU A 25 -3.04 19.43 5.30
CA LEU A 25 -3.94 19.40 4.15
C LEU A 25 -5.39 19.14 4.57
N ILE A 26 -5.62 18.13 5.39
CA ILE A 26 -6.94 17.70 5.85
C ILE A 26 -7.58 18.76 6.75
N GLU A 27 -6.83 19.36 7.66
CA GLU A 27 -7.32 20.38 8.57
C GLU A 27 -7.66 21.74 7.91
N GLN A 28 -7.25 21.94 6.63
CA GLN A 28 -7.68 23.09 5.83
C GLN A 28 -9.10 22.93 5.28
N GLU A 29 -9.64 21.70 5.26
CA GLU A 29 -10.98 21.43 4.76
C GLU A 29 -12.02 21.53 5.91
N GLU A 30 -13.14 22.24 5.64
CA GLU A 30 -14.16 22.49 6.66
C GLU A 30 -14.91 21.23 7.10
N ASP A 31 -14.98 20.22 6.20
CA ASP A 31 -15.73 18.98 6.36
C ASP A 31 -14.87 17.79 6.87
N LEU A 32 -13.56 17.97 7.04
CA LEU A 32 -12.62 16.92 7.45
C LEU A 32 -11.91 17.27 8.76
N VAL A 33 -11.46 16.25 9.50
CA VAL A 33 -10.61 16.39 10.68
C VAL A 33 -9.74 15.16 10.86
N VAL A 34 -8.47 15.33 11.24
CA VAL A 34 -7.61 14.22 11.63
C VAL A 34 -7.95 13.78 13.04
N CYS A 35 -8.42 12.54 13.21
CA CYS A 35 -8.81 11.99 14.51
C CYS A 35 -7.71 11.15 15.16
N GLY A 36 -6.69 10.75 14.41
CA GLY A 36 -5.57 9.99 14.92
C GLY A 36 -4.52 9.72 13.84
N GLU A 37 -3.33 9.35 14.28
CA GLU A 37 -2.22 9.02 13.43
C GLU A 37 -1.39 7.87 14.02
N ALA A 38 -0.75 7.07 13.16
CA ALA A 38 0.15 6.00 13.55
C ALA A 38 1.36 5.93 12.61
N ALA A 39 2.50 5.50 13.14
CA ALA A 39 3.71 5.29 12.36
C ALA A 39 3.88 3.84 11.88
N ASP A 40 3.12 2.90 12.43
CA ASP A 40 3.21 1.47 12.15
C ASP A 40 1.84 0.78 12.28
N ALA A 41 1.75 -0.45 11.77
CA ALA A 41 0.52 -1.22 11.75
C ALA A 41 0.00 -1.56 13.16
N ALA A 42 0.88 -1.89 14.10
CA ALA A 42 0.48 -2.31 15.45
C ALA A 42 -0.17 -1.14 16.20
N THR A 43 0.45 0.05 16.13
CA THR A 43 -0.09 1.29 16.70
C THR A 43 -1.42 1.65 16.03
N ALA A 44 -1.53 1.51 14.69
CA ALA A 44 -2.76 1.79 13.98
C ALA A 44 -3.93 0.93 14.48
N LEU A 45 -3.74 -0.40 14.57
CA LEU A 45 -4.78 -1.33 15.01
C LEU A 45 -5.20 -1.12 16.48
N GLN A 46 -4.30 -0.63 17.33
CA GLN A 46 -4.62 -0.27 18.71
C GLN A 46 -5.42 1.04 18.81
N THR A 47 -5.10 2.02 17.96
CA THR A 47 -5.65 3.39 18.07
C THR A 47 -6.96 3.56 17.29
N ILE A 48 -7.16 2.84 16.19
CA ILE A 48 -8.40 2.91 15.37
C ILE A 48 -9.67 2.74 16.21
N PRO A 49 -9.82 1.74 17.10
CA PRO A 49 -11.06 1.58 17.89
C PRO A 49 -11.29 2.73 18.87
N GLU A 50 -10.24 3.38 19.37
CA GLU A 50 -10.34 4.50 20.31
C GLU A 50 -10.75 5.81 19.60
N THR A 51 -10.31 5.95 18.34
CA THR A 51 -10.52 7.17 17.55
C THR A 51 -11.74 7.10 16.64
N SER A 52 -12.32 5.92 16.42
CA SER A 52 -13.52 5.72 15.58
C SER A 52 -13.49 6.55 14.28
N PRO A 53 -12.53 6.31 13.37
CA PRO A 53 -12.43 7.05 12.12
C PRO A 53 -13.52 6.66 11.11
N ASP A 54 -13.87 7.60 10.24
CA ASP A 54 -14.76 7.36 9.09
C ASP A 54 -13.98 6.84 7.86
N ILE A 55 -12.66 7.11 7.80
CA ILE A 55 -11.77 6.69 6.73
C ILE A 55 -10.32 6.60 7.24
N ALA A 56 -9.56 5.66 6.70
CA ALA A 56 -8.12 5.56 6.94
C ALA A 56 -7.30 5.81 5.67
N LEU A 57 -6.23 6.62 5.80
CA LEU A 57 -5.18 6.77 4.80
C LEU A 57 -4.00 5.91 5.22
N VAL A 58 -3.55 4.99 4.37
CA VAL A 58 -2.52 4.00 4.72
C VAL A 58 -1.40 4.02 3.70
N ASP A 59 -0.16 4.24 4.17
CA ASP A 59 1.02 3.97 3.34
C ASP A 59 1.28 2.47 3.23
N LEU A 60 1.74 2.05 2.04
CA LEU A 60 2.18 0.66 1.83
C LEU A 60 3.56 0.37 2.40
N SER A 61 4.44 1.36 2.46
CA SER A 61 5.84 1.24 2.87
C SER A 61 6.02 1.58 4.34
N LEU A 62 5.39 0.82 5.23
CA LEU A 62 5.54 1.01 6.67
C LEU A 62 6.81 0.32 7.17
N GLU A 63 7.55 0.98 8.08
CA GLU A 63 8.70 0.38 8.74
C GLU A 63 8.26 -0.82 9.61
N HIS A 64 8.96 -1.94 9.49
CA HIS A 64 8.70 -3.20 10.22
C HIS A 64 7.37 -3.91 9.93
N SER A 65 6.53 -3.40 9.00
CA SER A 65 5.24 -4.00 8.68
C SER A 65 4.87 -3.80 7.21
N SER A 66 3.88 -4.54 6.72
CA SER A 66 3.35 -4.38 5.37
C SER A 66 2.06 -3.57 5.41
N GLY A 67 2.02 -2.46 4.67
CA GLY A 67 0.79 -1.70 4.52
C GLY A 67 -0.33 -2.51 3.85
N LEU A 68 -0.02 -3.43 2.92
CA LEU A 68 -1.03 -4.33 2.33
C LEU A 68 -1.63 -5.29 3.37
N GLU A 69 -0.82 -5.81 4.29
CA GLU A 69 -1.32 -6.64 5.39
C GLU A 69 -2.19 -5.81 6.34
N LEU A 70 -1.77 -4.58 6.68
CA LEU A 70 -2.58 -3.68 7.49
C LEU A 70 -3.95 -3.38 6.84
N VAL A 71 -3.98 -3.09 5.54
CA VAL A 71 -5.24 -2.89 4.79
C VAL A 71 -6.16 -4.11 4.92
N LYS A 72 -5.60 -5.32 4.82
CA LYS A 72 -6.35 -6.56 4.98
C LYS A 72 -6.85 -6.74 6.42
N GLU A 73 -6.03 -6.45 7.42
CA GLU A 73 -6.42 -6.54 8.83
C GLU A 73 -7.49 -5.52 9.19
N ILE A 74 -7.40 -4.28 8.66
CA ILE A 74 -8.47 -3.28 8.82
C ILE A 74 -9.76 -3.78 8.20
N ARG A 75 -9.75 -4.30 6.97
CA ARG A 75 -10.96 -4.87 6.33
C ARG A 75 -11.57 -6.00 7.15
N ASP A 76 -10.75 -6.88 7.70
CA ASP A 76 -11.21 -8.06 8.41
C ASP A 76 -11.75 -7.72 9.83
N GLN A 77 -11.19 -6.69 10.50
CA GLN A 77 -11.58 -6.27 11.84
C GLN A 77 -12.60 -5.12 11.86
N TYR A 78 -12.53 -4.24 10.85
CA TYR A 78 -13.36 -3.03 10.72
C TYR A 78 -13.94 -2.91 9.31
N PRO A 79 -14.86 -3.79 8.90
CA PRO A 79 -15.35 -3.90 7.51
C PRO A 79 -16.03 -2.63 6.98
N GLU A 80 -16.55 -1.79 7.88
CA GLU A 80 -17.17 -0.50 7.53
C GLU A 80 -16.16 0.64 7.40
N LEU A 81 -14.90 0.45 7.80
CA LEU A 81 -13.87 1.48 7.70
C LEU A 81 -13.20 1.41 6.32
N PRO A 82 -13.52 2.34 5.41
CA PRO A 82 -12.88 2.39 4.11
C PRO A 82 -11.42 2.84 4.22
N VAL A 83 -10.59 2.27 3.34
CA VAL A 83 -9.15 2.56 3.29
C VAL A 83 -8.79 3.14 1.94
N VAL A 84 -8.06 4.26 1.95
CA VAL A 84 -7.34 4.81 0.80
C VAL A 84 -5.85 4.58 1.00
N VAL A 85 -5.21 3.97 0.02
CA VAL A 85 -3.76 3.75 0.00
C VAL A 85 -3.07 4.97 -0.61
N LEU A 86 -2.02 5.45 0.08
CA LEU A 86 -1.06 6.43 -0.43
C LEU A 86 0.30 5.75 -0.56
N SER A 87 0.92 5.74 -1.74
CA SER A 87 2.16 4.99 -1.96
C SER A 87 3.12 5.67 -2.92
N MET A 88 4.42 5.46 -2.73
CA MET A 88 5.44 5.80 -3.73
C MET A 88 5.54 4.75 -4.86
N HIS A 89 4.88 3.60 -4.71
CA HIS A 89 4.96 2.50 -5.65
C HIS A 89 3.99 2.65 -6.82
N ASP A 90 4.41 2.16 -8.01
CA ASP A 90 3.59 2.19 -9.22
C ASP A 90 2.22 1.51 -9.00
N GLU A 91 1.17 2.23 -9.34
CA GLU A 91 -0.22 1.79 -9.20
C GLU A 91 -0.54 0.51 -9.99
N LEU A 92 0.13 0.28 -11.14
CA LEU A 92 -0.10 -0.91 -11.95
C LEU A 92 0.44 -2.19 -11.31
N VAL A 93 1.37 -2.07 -10.37
CA VAL A 93 1.96 -3.19 -9.63
C VAL A 93 1.22 -3.42 -8.33
N TYR A 94 0.95 -2.34 -7.59
CA TYR A 94 0.39 -2.42 -6.24
C TYR A 94 -1.10 -2.13 -6.15
N GLY A 95 -1.66 -1.38 -7.09
CA GLY A 95 -3.06 -0.94 -7.00
C GLY A 95 -4.06 -2.10 -6.98
N GLU A 96 -3.91 -3.09 -7.88
CA GLU A 96 -4.79 -4.28 -7.85
C GLU A 96 -4.62 -5.08 -6.55
N ARG A 97 -3.40 -5.16 -6.00
CA ARG A 97 -3.14 -5.83 -4.71
C ARG A 97 -3.82 -5.10 -3.56
N ALA A 98 -3.71 -3.77 -3.53
CA ALA A 98 -4.37 -2.95 -2.54
C ALA A 98 -5.90 -3.11 -2.57
N VAL A 99 -6.50 -3.08 -3.77
CA VAL A 99 -7.95 -3.32 -3.95
C VAL A 99 -8.34 -4.73 -3.47
N ARG A 100 -7.58 -5.75 -3.80
CA ARG A 100 -7.82 -7.12 -3.33
C ARG A 100 -7.67 -7.26 -1.82
N SER A 101 -6.78 -6.48 -1.20
CA SER A 101 -6.63 -6.42 0.26
C SER A 101 -7.80 -5.70 0.93
N GLY A 102 -8.58 -4.90 0.18
CA GLY A 102 -9.76 -4.21 0.69
C GLY A 102 -9.72 -2.68 0.56
N ALA A 103 -8.65 -2.11 -0.05
CA ALA A 103 -8.60 -0.67 -0.28
C ALA A 103 -9.69 -0.23 -1.26
N ARG A 104 -10.30 0.92 -0.97
CA ARG A 104 -11.28 1.59 -1.84
C ARG A 104 -10.69 2.72 -2.65
N GLY A 105 -9.45 3.11 -2.37
CA GLY A 105 -8.71 4.09 -3.15
C GLY A 105 -7.23 3.77 -3.23
N TYR A 106 -6.59 4.20 -4.32
CA TYR A 106 -5.14 4.15 -4.50
C TYR A 106 -4.66 5.46 -5.11
N LEU A 107 -3.66 6.07 -4.48
CA LEU A 107 -3.03 7.31 -4.91
C LEU A 107 -1.51 7.18 -4.83
N MET A 108 -0.82 7.77 -5.79
CA MET A 108 0.62 7.96 -5.70
C MET A 108 0.96 9.11 -4.74
N LYS A 109 1.95 8.91 -3.85
CA LYS A 109 2.52 10.02 -3.04
C LYS A 109 3.23 10.98 -3.99
N GLY A 110 2.73 12.13 -4.23
CA GLY A 110 3.22 13.10 -5.22
C GLY A 110 2.10 13.62 -6.09
N GLU A 111 0.92 13.04 -5.97
CA GLU A 111 -0.28 13.63 -6.55
C GLU A 111 -0.65 14.94 -5.84
N SER A 112 -1.42 15.78 -6.52
CA SER A 112 -1.80 17.08 -5.96
C SER A 112 -2.65 16.92 -4.69
N SER A 113 -2.52 17.89 -3.77
CA SER A 113 -3.32 17.97 -2.54
C SER A 113 -4.83 17.84 -2.80
N GLN A 114 -5.30 18.48 -3.88
CA GLN A 114 -6.71 18.41 -4.30
C GLN A 114 -7.16 16.98 -4.63
N ARG A 115 -6.25 16.15 -5.19
CA ARG A 115 -6.56 14.78 -5.55
C ARG A 115 -6.70 13.89 -4.32
N VAL A 116 -5.89 14.13 -3.28
CA VAL A 116 -6.00 13.43 -1.99
C VAL A 116 -7.35 13.74 -1.34
N VAL A 117 -7.73 15.02 -1.26
CA VAL A 117 -9.02 15.43 -0.70
C VAL A 117 -10.20 14.85 -1.51
N SER A 118 -10.09 14.88 -2.84
CA SER A 118 -11.13 14.29 -3.73
C SER A 118 -11.28 12.79 -3.48
N ALA A 119 -10.18 12.05 -3.31
CA ALA A 119 -10.21 10.62 -3.02
C ALA A 119 -10.88 10.33 -1.68
N ILE A 120 -10.57 11.09 -0.64
CA ILE A 120 -11.21 10.96 0.67
C ILE A 120 -12.72 11.12 0.51
N ARG A 121 -13.18 12.20 -0.14
CA ARG A 121 -14.61 12.49 -0.32
C ARG A 121 -15.35 11.43 -1.15
N SER A 122 -14.77 11.02 -2.29
CA SER A 122 -15.36 9.94 -3.11
C SER A 122 -15.51 8.64 -2.33
N VAL A 123 -14.47 8.26 -1.58
CA VAL A 123 -14.49 7.02 -0.82
C VAL A 123 -15.47 7.08 0.36
N LEU A 124 -15.61 8.22 1.02
CA LEU A 124 -16.65 8.45 2.05
C LEU A 124 -18.07 8.38 1.48
N GLN A 125 -18.26 8.67 0.20
CA GLN A 125 -19.54 8.50 -0.51
C GLN A 125 -19.79 7.06 -0.97
N GLY A 126 -18.88 6.14 -0.67
CA GLY A 126 -18.97 4.73 -1.03
C GLY A 126 -18.43 4.38 -2.42
N GLU A 127 -17.84 5.35 -3.12
CA GLU A 127 -17.22 5.14 -4.42
C GLU A 127 -15.83 4.51 -4.30
N VAL A 128 -15.30 4.00 -5.42
CA VAL A 128 -13.92 3.52 -5.53
C VAL A 128 -13.09 4.58 -6.26
N PHE A 129 -11.98 5.00 -5.67
CA PHE A 129 -11.11 6.01 -6.24
C PHE A 129 -9.82 5.40 -6.78
N LEU A 130 -9.76 5.17 -8.08
CA LEU A 130 -8.61 4.61 -8.81
C LEU A 130 -8.35 5.45 -10.06
N SER A 131 -7.14 5.40 -10.60
CA SER A 131 -6.85 5.98 -11.91
C SER A 131 -7.58 5.21 -13.02
N GLU A 132 -7.89 5.88 -14.13
CA GLU A 132 -8.45 5.23 -15.32
C GLU A 132 -7.55 4.09 -15.82
N ARG A 133 -6.24 4.27 -15.71
CA ARG A 133 -5.22 3.29 -16.12
C ARG A 133 -5.31 2.03 -15.27
N LEU A 134 -5.41 2.15 -13.95
CA LEU A 134 -5.56 1.02 -13.03
C LEU A 134 -6.91 0.33 -13.22
N MET A 135 -8.00 1.08 -13.35
CA MET A 135 -9.33 0.52 -13.65
C MET A 135 -9.34 -0.26 -14.97
N GLY A 136 -8.73 0.28 -16.02
CA GLY A 136 -8.59 -0.41 -17.30
C GLY A 136 -7.81 -1.71 -17.18
N GLN A 137 -6.72 -1.74 -16.40
CA GLN A 137 -5.94 -2.93 -16.14
C GLN A 137 -6.78 -4.01 -15.41
N ILE A 138 -7.50 -3.63 -14.35
CA ILE A 138 -8.35 -4.54 -13.59
C ILE A 138 -9.46 -5.11 -14.49
N ALA A 139 -10.13 -4.27 -15.27
CA ALA A 139 -11.18 -4.69 -16.20
C ALA A 139 -10.66 -5.63 -17.28
N SER A 140 -9.48 -5.34 -17.87
CA SER A 140 -8.82 -6.19 -18.85
C SER A 140 -8.50 -7.58 -18.28
N ARG A 141 -8.06 -7.65 -17.02
CA ARG A 141 -7.76 -8.92 -16.35
C ARG A 141 -8.99 -9.76 -16.06
N LEU A 142 -10.11 -9.14 -15.74
CA LEU A 142 -11.37 -9.86 -15.56
C LEU A 142 -11.88 -10.47 -16.87
N SER A 143 -11.64 -9.79 -17.99
CA SER A 143 -12.08 -10.26 -19.32
C SER A 143 -11.12 -11.29 -19.97
N HIS A 144 -9.83 -11.30 -19.59
CA HIS A 144 -8.80 -12.14 -20.22
C HIS A 144 -8.17 -13.14 -19.23
N ALA A 145 -8.97 -14.00 -18.62
CA ALA A 145 -8.54 -14.97 -17.59
C ALA A 145 -7.46 -16.00 -18.03
N LYS A 146 -6.99 -15.98 -19.29
CA LYS A 146 -6.06 -16.96 -19.87
C LYS A 146 -4.67 -16.42 -20.26
N THR A 147 -4.37 -15.15 -20.05
CA THR A 147 -3.03 -14.63 -20.37
C THR A 147 -2.02 -14.99 -19.28
N THR A 148 -0.86 -15.49 -19.67
CA THR A 148 0.23 -15.83 -18.77
C THR A 148 0.69 -14.54 -18.04
N ARG A 149 0.45 -14.48 -16.74
CA ARG A 149 0.84 -13.30 -15.93
C ARG A 149 2.36 -13.13 -15.94
N PRO A 150 2.88 -11.90 -16.07
CA PRO A 150 4.30 -11.61 -15.89
C PRO A 150 4.81 -12.16 -14.55
N PRO A 151 6.09 -12.56 -14.44
CA PRO A 151 6.66 -13.13 -13.23
C PRO A 151 6.41 -12.28 -11.98
N ILE A 152 6.56 -10.94 -12.10
CA ILE A 152 6.36 -9.98 -11.01
C ILE A 152 4.93 -10.03 -10.44
N GLU A 153 3.93 -10.23 -11.28
CA GLU A 153 2.53 -10.31 -10.84
C GLU A 153 2.18 -11.64 -10.14
N ARG A 154 3.01 -12.66 -10.34
CA ARG A 154 2.85 -13.97 -9.69
C ARG A 154 3.44 -13.99 -8.29
N LEU A 155 4.25 -12.99 -7.92
CA LEU A 155 4.78 -12.88 -6.57
C LEU A 155 3.65 -12.63 -5.58
N SER A 156 3.70 -13.25 -4.41
CA SER A 156 2.89 -12.81 -3.27
C SER A 156 3.38 -11.43 -2.78
N ASP A 157 2.61 -10.78 -1.93
CA ASP A 157 2.95 -9.44 -1.44
C ASP A 157 4.30 -9.44 -0.72
N ARG A 158 4.56 -10.42 0.15
CA ARG A 158 5.85 -10.60 0.84
C ARG A 158 7.00 -10.97 -0.09
N GLU A 159 6.77 -11.78 -1.12
CA GLU A 159 7.78 -12.07 -2.13
C GLU A 159 8.13 -10.82 -2.97
N LEU A 160 7.14 -9.97 -3.25
CA LEU A 160 7.34 -8.71 -3.96
C LEU A 160 8.14 -7.72 -3.12
N GLU A 161 7.82 -7.54 -1.83
CA GLU A 161 8.60 -6.71 -0.90
C GLU A 161 10.07 -7.15 -0.85
N VAL A 162 10.31 -8.45 -0.65
CA VAL A 162 11.67 -9.00 -0.64
C VAL A 162 12.36 -8.78 -1.99
N PHE A 163 11.66 -8.98 -3.11
CA PHE A 163 12.20 -8.77 -4.45
C PHE A 163 12.62 -7.33 -4.68
N GLN A 164 11.79 -6.35 -4.29
CA GLN A 164 12.10 -4.93 -4.39
C GLN A 164 13.33 -4.55 -3.58
N MET A 165 13.37 -4.97 -2.30
CA MET A 165 14.52 -4.67 -1.43
C MET A 165 15.82 -5.28 -1.96
N LEU A 166 15.76 -6.44 -2.63
CA LEU A 166 16.90 -7.00 -3.35
C LEU A 166 17.32 -6.12 -4.52
N GLY A 167 16.36 -5.56 -5.29
CA GLY A 167 16.61 -4.61 -6.38
C GLY A 167 17.33 -3.35 -5.91
N GLN A 168 16.97 -2.86 -4.72
CA GLN A 168 17.61 -1.73 -4.04
C GLN A 168 18.97 -2.08 -3.42
N GLY A 169 19.47 -3.30 -3.62
CA GLY A 169 20.77 -3.74 -3.11
C GLY A 169 20.78 -4.14 -1.63
N THR A 170 19.61 -4.28 -0.99
CA THR A 170 19.51 -4.65 0.42
C THR A 170 19.87 -6.12 0.61
N SER A 171 20.74 -6.43 1.59
CA SER A 171 21.11 -7.82 1.90
C SER A 171 19.97 -8.59 2.55
N THR A 172 19.96 -9.93 2.40
CA THR A 172 18.92 -10.78 3.04
C THR A 172 18.88 -10.65 4.56
N THR A 173 19.98 -10.32 5.20
CA THR A 173 20.04 -10.06 6.65
C THR A 173 19.34 -8.74 6.98
N ALA A 174 19.66 -7.66 6.25
CA ALA A 174 19.02 -6.37 6.44
C ALA A 174 17.52 -6.39 6.07
N ILE A 175 17.13 -7.17 5.06
CA ILE A 175 15.71 -7.42 4.73
C ILE A 175 15.00 -8.10 5.91
N ALA A 176 15.64 -9.12 6.50
CA ALA A 176 15.08 -9.83 7.65
C ALA A 176 14.84 -8.90 8.86
N GLU A 177 15.79 -8.03 9.15
CA GLU A 177 15.68 -7.01 10.20
C GLU A 177 14.54 -6.01 9.89
N LYS A 178 14.52 -5.44 8.68
CA LYS A 178 13.50 -4.47 8.28
C LYS A 178 12.08 -5.03 8.30
N LEU A 179 11.90 -6.29 7.89
CA LEU A 179 10.58 -6.93 7.83
C LEU A 179 10.22 -7.70 9.12
N ASN A 180 11.06 -7.63 10.16
CA ASN A 180 10.91 -8.40 11.40
C ASN A 180 10.72 -9.91 11.15
N LEU A 181 11.56 -10.46 10.27
CA LEU A 181 11.54 -11.86 9.85
C LEU A 181 12.85 -12.57 10.19
N SER A 182 12.83 -13.90 10.18
CA SER A 182 14.09 -14.66 10.19
C SER A 182 14.78 -14.60 8.82
N VAL A 183 16.12 -14.62 8.80
CA VAL A 183 16.90 -14.73 7.56
C VAL A 183 16.48 -15.97 6.75
N LYS A 184 16.13 -17.07 7.42
CA LYS A 184 15.61 -18.28 6.77
C LYS A 184 14.27 -18.04 6.06
N THR A 185 13.40 -17.24 6.63
CA THR A 185 12.13 -16.84 6.02
C THR A 185 12.36 -16.00 4.76
N VAL A 186 13.27 -15.03 4.82
CA VAL A 186 13.64 -14.22 3.65
C VAL A 186 14.23 -15.09 2.55
N GLN A 187 15.14 -16.03 2.89
CA GLN A 187 15.69 -16.98 1.92
C GLN A 187 14.61 -17.86 1.26
N MET A 188 13.57 -18.22 2.00
CA MET A 188 12.42 -18.96 1.45
C MET A 188 11.67 -18.09 0.43
N TYR A 189 11.42 -16.80 0.71
CA TYR A 189 10.80 -15.90 -0.26
C TYR A 189 11.66 -15.71 -1.51
N VAL A 190 12.98 -15.56 -1.35
CA VAL A 190 13.94 -15.51 -2.47
C VAL A 190 13.87 -16.80 -3.31
N ALA A 191 13.78 -17.96 -2.70
CA ALA A 191 13.67 -19.24 -3.41
C ALA A 191 12.36 -19.31 -4.24
N ARG A 192 11.22 -18.94 -3.64
CA ARG A 192 9.93 -18.89 -4.32
C ARG A 192 9.89 -17.86 -5.45
N ALA A 193 10.49 -16.70 -5.24
CA ALA A 193 10.62 -15.70 -6.30
C ALA A 193 11.44 -16.22 -7.48
N LYS A 194 12.57 -16.91 -7.23
CA LYS A 194 13.36 -17.56 -8.27
C LYS A 194 12.53 -18.54 -9.13
N GLU A 195 11.75 -19.39 -8.48
CA GLU A 195 10.86 -20.33 -9.19
C GLU A 195 9.87 -19.59 -10.11
N LYS A 196 9.25 -18.52 -9.61
CA LYS A 196 8.28 -17.72 -10.37
C LYS A 196 8.90 -16.95 -11.52
N PHE A 197 10.14 -16.52 -11.39
CA PHE A 197 10.92 -15.87 -12.46
C PHE A 197 11.59 -16.89 -13.41
N GLY A 198 11.64 -18.17 -13.06
CA GLY A 198 12.31 -19.19 -13.85
C GLY A 198 13.84 -19.05 -13.86
N VAL A 199 14.42 -18.45 -12.80
CA VAL A 199 15.86 -18.26 -12.65
C VAL A 199 16.43 -19.26 -11.63
N THR A 200 17.71 -19.63 -11.80
CA THR A 200 18.33 -20.67 -10.97
C THR A 200 19.17 -20.12 -9.82
N SER A 201 19.70 -18.91 -9.97
CA SER A 201 20.59 -18.30 -8.98
C SER A 201 19.99 -17.04 -8.34
N ALA A 202 20.39 -16.74 -7.09
CA ALA A 202 20.04 -15.50 -6.41
C ALA A 202 20.59 -14.27 -7.15
N ARG A 203 21.75 -14.41 -7.83
CA ARG A 203 22.36 -13.34 -8.62
C ARG A 203 21.52 -12.99 -9.86
N GLU A 204 20.90 -13.98 -10.51
CA GLU A 204 19.98 -13.76 -11.62
C GLU A 204 18.72 -13.06 -11.14
N LEU A 205 18.12 -13.51 -10.03
CA LEU A 205 16.96 -12.85 -9.44
C LEU A 205 17.26 -11.39 -9.07
N MET A 206 18.43 -11.13 -8.47
CA MET A 206 18.85 -9.76 -8.13
C MET A 206 18.97 -8.89 -9.39
N ARG A 207 19.49 -9.40 -10.51
CA ARG A 207 19.54 -8.63 -11.76
C ARG A 207 18.15 -8.30 -12.29
N GLU A 208 17.21 -9.23 -12.19
CA GLU A 208 15.82 -8.97 -12.57
C GLU A 208 15.18 -7.91 -11.63
N ALA A 209 15.49 -7.98 -10.33
CA ALA A 209 15.01 -7.01 -9.34
C ALA A 209 15.56 -5.60 -9.59
N VAL A 210 16.87 -5.47 -9.87
CA VAL A 210 17.49 -4.18 -10.23
C VAL A 210 16.87 -3.60 -11.51
N ARG A 211 16.73 -4.40 -12.57
CA ARG A 211 16.11 -3.94 -13.82
C ARG A 211 14.68 -3.46 -13.61
N TRP A 212 13.95 -4.16 -12.75
CA TRP A 212 12.59 -3.80 -12.45
C TRP A 212 12.52 -2.50 -11.65
N ASP A 213 13.37 -2.34 -10.63
CA ASP A 213 13.45 -1.11 -9.81
C ASP A 213 13.82 0.11 -10.66
N GLU A 214 14.83 0.00 -11.54
CA GLU A 214 15.21 1.05 -12.49
C GLU A 214 14.08 1.45 -13.46
N ALA A 215 13.19 0.52 -13.80
CA ALA A 215 12.06 0.80 -14.67
C ALA A 215 10.92 1.57 -13.96
N GLN A 216 10.87 1.54 -12.63
CA GLN A 216 9.88 2.28 -11.82
C GLN A 216 10.27 3.76 -11.62
N VAL A 217 11.55 4.11 -11.75
CA VAL A 217 12.08 5.46 -11.50
C VAL A 217 11.89 6.41 -12.72
N LYS A 218 11.43 5.90 -13.85
CA LYS A 218 11.17 6.68 -15.08
C LYS A 218 9.70 7.10 -15.19
#